data_da47514960bf223e0cbb44d22476cdfc
#
_entry.id   da47514960bf223e0cbb44d22476cdfc
#
_cell.length_a   1.000
_cell.length_b   1.000
_cell.length_c   1.000
_cell.angle_alpha   90.00
_cell.angle_beta   90.00
_cell.angle_gamma   90.00
#
_symmetry.space_group_name_H-M   'P 1'
#
loop_
_entity.id
_entity.type
_entity.pdbx_description
1 polymer ?
#
loop_
_entity_poly.entity_id
_entity_poly.type
_entity_poly.pdbx_seq_one_letter_code
_entity_poly.pdbx_strand_id
1 'polypeptide(L)'
;MRPQPRDRQAGRAGDALANAAEYGYCASHSRHFWGFRLHALFALDGTPRALALTSPKIDEKLVCVQMIARCERQPGQMLIVIGDKNFRGKDFEEQLANLDAKIMRPRRKDEPGRGPHLAPIRQRIESIFWTCKDILTLERHGARTLANLRVRLASRFAALAAAIALNHQLGRPSRSLVAYTA
;
A
#
# COMPACT_ATOMS: atom_id res chain seq x y z
N MET A 1 6.82 36.36 8.48
CA MET A 1 6.92 36.56 7.04
C MET A 1 6.89 35.20 6.37
N ARG A 2 5.81 34.81 5.67
CA ARG A 2 5.68 33.49 5.01
C ARG A 2 6.37 33.55 3.66
N PRO A 3 7.20 32.57 3.28
CA PRO A 3 7.78 32.56 1.94
C PRO A 3 6.70 32.27 0.90
N GLN A 4 6.61 33.13 -0.11
CA GLN A 4 5.75 32.95 -1.29
C GLN A 4 6.22 31.77 -2.14
N PRO A 5 5.32 30.98 -2.74
CA PRO A 5 5.72 29.93 -3.68
C PRO A 5 6.36 30.55 -4.91
N ARG A 6 7.57 30.13 -5.22
CA ARG A 6 8.25 30.49 -6.46
C ARG A 6 7.48 29.90 -7.64
N ASP A 7 7.01 30.78 -8.53
CA ASP A 7 6.51 30.42 -9.85
C ASP A 7 7.54 29.53 -10.58
N ARG A 8 7.26 28.26 -10.67
CA ARG A 8 7.98 27.35 -11.58
C ARG A 8 7.25 27.31 -12.90
N GLN A 9 7.94 27.85 -13.89
CA GLN A 9 7.58 27.96 -15.29
C GLN A 9 6.75 26.78 -15.83
N ALA A 10 5.68 27.13 -16.51
CA ALA A 10 4.80 26.28 -17.29
C ALA A 10 5.57 25.49 -18.36
N GLY A 11 5.97 24.25 -18.03
CA GLY A 11 6.42 23.27 -18.99
C GLY A 11 5.29 22.32 -19.33
N ARG A 12 4.82 22.36 -20.56
CA ARG A 12 3.80 21.52 -21.24
C ARG A 12 2.63 21.09 -20.34
N ALA A 13 1.58 21.88 -20.40
CA ALA A 13 0.30 21.65 -19.77
C ALA A 13 -0.32 20.33 -20.26
N GLY A 14 -0.47 19.35 -19.37
CA GLY A 14 -1.25 18.15 -19.65
C GLY A 14 -0.88 16.95 -18.76
N ASP A 15 0.40 16.63 -18.64
CA ASP A 15 0.84 15.37 -18.03
C ASP A 15 1.75 15.50 -16.80
N ALA A 16 1.94 16.71 -16.27
CA ALA A 16 2.79 16.90 -15.10
C ALA A 16 2.21 16.20 -13.87
N LEU A 17 3.03 15.40 -13.19
CA LEU A 17 2.67 14.68 -11.97
C LEU A 17 2.00 15.59 -10.93
N ALA A 18 2.47 16.85 -10.84
CA ALA A 18 1.91 17.84 -9.94
C ALA A 18 0.42 18.18 -10.22
N ASN A 19 -0.03 18.14 -11.47
CA ASN A 19 -1.41 18.44 -11.81
C ASN A 19 -2.39 17.32 -11.45
N ALA A 20 -1.90 16.08 -11.38
CA ALA A 20 -2.68 14.92 -11.00
C ALA A 20 -2.63 14.62 -9.48
N ALA A 21 -1.75 15.30 -8.75
CA ALA A 21 -1.61 15.16 -7.30
C ALA A 21 -2.65 15.99 -6.55
N GLU A 22 -2.97 15.57 -5.33
CA GLU A 22 -3.93 16.26 -4.45
C GLU A 22 -3.42 16.35 -3.01
N TYR A 23 -4.02 17.25 -2.23
CA TYR A 23 -3.74 17.34 -0.79
C TYR A 23 -4.32 16.15 -0.04
N GLY A 24 -3.48 15.55 0.79
CA GLY A 24 -3.85 14.53 1.76
C GLY A 24 -3.35 14.88 3.16
N TYR A 25 -3.87 14.16 4.15
CA TYR A 25 -3.43 14.26 5.54
C TYR A 25 -2.91 12.91 6.01
N CYS A 26 -1.72 12.91 6.60
CA CYS A 26 -1.11 11.74 7.21
C CYS A 26 -1.28 11.81 8.73
N ALA A 27 -2.24 11.06 9.27
CA ALA A 27 -2.57 11.08 10.69
C ALA A 27 -1.41 10.61 11.58
N SER A 28 -0.63 9.60 11.14
CA SER A 28 0.51 9.08 11.90
C SER A 28 1.65 10.07 12.08
N HIS A 29 1.78 11.04 11.17
CA HIS A 29 2.79 12.10 11.22
C HIS A 29 2.19 13.50 11.47
N SER A 30 0.87 13.57 11.68
CA SER A 30 0.12 14.83 11.92
C SER A 30 0.45 15.94 10.91
N ARG A 31 0.61 15.58 9.63
CA ARG A 31 1.00 16.52 8.58
C ARG A 31 0.20 16.39 7.30
N HIS A 32 0.01 17.49 6.61
CA HIS A 32 -0.49 17.52 5.24
C HIS A 32 0.63 17.20 4.25
N PHE A 33 0.26 16.56 3.14
CA PHE A 33 1.15 16.29 2.01
C PHE A 33 0.43 16.58 0.70
N TRP A 34 1.20 16.86 -0.33
CA TRP A 34 0.74 16.94 -1.71
C TRP A 34 1.24 15.73 -2.47
N GLY A 35 0.34 14.96 -3.07
CA GLY A 35 0.76 13.75 -3.76
C GLY A 35 -0.36 12.72 -3.97
N PHE A 36 0.02 11.46 -3.89
CA PHE A 36 -0.84 10.30 -4.07
C PHE A 36 -0.79 9.42 -2.82
N ARG A 37 -1.79 8.57 -2.68
CA ARG A 37 -1.78 7.50 -1.69
C ARG A 37 -1.55 6.17 -2.40
N LEU A 38 -0.52 5.45 -1.97
CA LEU A 38 -0.24 4.09 -2.41
C LEU A 38 -0.89 3.11 -1.45
N HIS A 39 -1.71 2.22 -2.00
CA HIS A 39 -2.29 1.08 -1.30
C HIS A 39 -1.63 -0.19 -1.79
N ALA A 40 -1.36 -1.12 -0.89
CA ALA A 40 -0.76 -2.40 -1.23
C ALA A 40 -1.37 -3.53 -0.39
N LEU A 41 -1.65 -4.65 -1.04
CA LEU A 41 -1.96 -5.91 -0.39
C LEU A 41 -0.75 -6.83 -0.51
N PHE A 42 -0.39 -7.46 0.59
CA PHE A 42 0.72 -8.41 0.67
C PHE A 42 0.26 -9.75 1.21
N ALA A 43 0.83 -10.83 0.72
CA ALA A 43 0.76 -12.12 1.39
C ALA A 43 1.58 -12.10 2.69
N LEU A 44 1.42 -13.12 3.54
CA LEU A 44 2.11 -13.18 4.84
C LEU A 44 3.63 -13.26 4.71
N ASP A 45 4.15 -13.78 3.61
CA ASP A 45 5.58 -13.82 3.29
C ASP A 45 6.16 -12.48 2.81
N GLY A 46 5.28 -11.51 2.51
CA GLY A 46 5.63 -10.19 1.99
C GLY A 46 5.47 -10.05 0.48
N THR A 47 5.03 -11.09 -0.22
CA THR A 47 4.78 -11.03 -1.66
C THR A 47 3.65 -10.04 -1.97
N PRO A 48 3.86 -9.04 -2.84
CA PRO A 48 2.82 -8.13 -3.29
C PRO A 48 1.72 -8.89 -4.06
N ARG A 49 0.47 -8.67 -3.70
CA ARG A 49 -0.70 -9.30 -4.35
C ARG A 49 -1.51 -8.31 -5.18
N ALA A 50 -1.64 -7.08 -4.71
CA ALA A 50 -2.30 -6.00 -5.44
C ALA A 50 -1.74 -4.64 -5.03
N LEU A 51 -1.78 -3.69 -5.96
CA LEU A 51 -1.35 -2.31 -5.78
C LEU A 51 -2.39 -1.36 -6.34
N ALA A 52 -2.62 -0.25 -5.67
CA ALA A 52 -3.41 0.85 -6.19
C ALA A 52 -2.78 2.18 -5.83
N LEU A 53 -2.69 3.08 -6.80
CA LEU A 53 -2.26 4.46 -6.62
C LEU A 53 -3.47 5.36 -6.82
N THR A 54 -3.88 6.09 -5.78
CA THR A 54 -5.11 6.88 -5.78
C THR A 54 -4.86 8.31 -5.33
N SER A 55 -5.84 9.18 -5.55
CA SER A 55 -5.94 10.44 -4.82
C SER A 55 -6.03 10.15 -3.32
N PRO A 56 -5.40 10.99 -2.47
CA PRO A 56 -5.51 10.87 -1.02
C PRO A 56 -6.93 11.03 -0.48
N LYS A 57 -7.85 11.57 -1.28
CA LYS A 57 -9.26 11.80 -0.90
C LYS A 57 -10.15 10.58 -1.08
N ILE A 58 -9.67 9.56 -1.79
CA ILE A 58 -10.43 8.32 -2.01
C ILE A 58 -10.46 7.52 -0.70
N ASP A 59 -11.64 6.99 -0.37
CA ASP A 59 -11.82 6.14 0.82
C ASP A 59 -10.98 4.86 0.70
N GLU A 60 -10.18 4.59 1.72
CA GLU A 60 -9.29 3.42 1.79
C GLU A 60 -10.05 2.09 1.75
N LYS A 61 -11.27 2.05 2.28
CA LYS A 61 -12.11 0.85 2.28
C LYS A 61 -12.59 0.52 0.87
N LEU A 62 -13.02 1.54 0.13
CA LEU A 62 -13.42 1.39 -1.27
C LEU A 62 -12.24 0.84 -2.10
N VAL A 63 -11.05 1.40 -1.93
CA VAL A 63 -9.85 0.91 -2.61
C VAL A 63 -9.53 -0.52 -2.22
N CYS A 64 -9.65 -0.86 -0.93
CA CYS A 64 -9.44 -2.21 -0.42
C CYS A 64 -10.38 -3.23 -1.09
N VAL A 65 -11.67 -2.95 -1.17
CA VAL A 65 -12.67 -3.79 -1.85
C VAL A 65 -12.31 -4.00 -3.33
N GLN A 66 -11.95 -2.91 -4.04
CA GLN A 66 -11.55 -2.98 -5.45
C GLN A 66 -10.27 -3.80 -5.67
N MET A 67 -9.30 -3.70 -4.76
CA MET A 67 -8.08 -4.49 -4.82
C MET A 67 -8.36 -5.97 -4.57
N ILE A 68 -9.22 -6.30 -3.60
CA ILE A 68 -9.62 -7.67 -3.28
C ILE A 68 -10.40 -8.30 -4.43
N ALA A 69 -11.30 -7.55 -5.07
CA ALA A 69 -12.05 -8.03 -6.23
C ALA A 69 -11.16 -8.42 -7.43
N ARG A 70 -9.94 -7.83 -7.51
CA ARG A 70 -8.94 -8.11 -8.55
C ARG A 70 -7.88 -9.13 -8.14
N CYS A 71 -7.85 -9.55 -6.89
CA CYS A 71 -6.92 -10.58 -6.45
C CYS A 71 -7.28 -11.93 -7.04
N GLU A 72 -6.34 -12.55 -7.74
CA GLU A 72 -6.47 -13.91 -8.20
C GLU A 72 -6.59 -14.87 -7.01
N ARG A 73 -7.59 -15.76 -7.08
CA ARG A 73 -7.91 -16.74 -6.05
C ARG A 73 -8.35 -18.04 -6.68
N GLN A 74 -8.17 -19.13 -5.96
CA GLN A 74 -8.81 -20.41 -6.35
C GLN A 74 -10.32 -20.33 -6.01
N PRO A 75 -11.17 -20.93 -6.84
CA PRO A 75 -12.61 -21.01 -6.54
C PRO A 75 -12.86 -21.62 -5.15
N GLY A 76 -13.77 -21.01 -4.39
CA GLY A 76 -14.10 -21.45 -3.03
C GLY A 76 -13.09 -21.08 -1.93
N GLN A 77 -12.04 -20.38 -2.26
CA GLN A 77 -11.05 -19.94 -1.26
C GLN A 77 -11.49 -18.61 -0.61
N MET A 78 -11.81 -18.66 0.69
CA MET A 78 -12.05 -17.46 1.48
C MET A 78 -10.74 -16.71 1.76
N LEU A 79 -10.71 -15.40 1.48
CA LEU A 79 -9.59 -14.52 1.74
C LEU A 79 -9.73 -13.86 3.12
N ILE A 80 -8.75 -14.06 4.00
CA ILE A 80 -8.66 -13.30 5.24
C ILE A 80 -7.74 -12.11 5.03
N VAL A 81 -8.32 -10.91 5.07
CA VAL A 81 -7.60 -9.65 4.94
C VAL A 81 -7.28 -9.12 6.32
N ILE A 82 -6.02 -8.81 6.58
CA ILE A 82 -5.60 -8.22 7.85
C ILE A 82 -5.40 -6.73 7.67
N GLY A 83 -6.13 -5.95 8.44
CA GLY A 83 -6.13 -4.48 8.34
C GLY A 83 -5.96 -3.77 9.68
N ASP A 84 -5.90 -2.45 9.62
CA ASP A 84 -5.90 -1.58 10.80
C ASP A 84 -7.32 -1.53 11.42
N LYS A 85 -7.39 -1.09 12.68
CA LYS A 85 -8.64 -0.86 13.42
C LYS A 85 -9.65 0.07 12.72
N ASN A 86 -9.19 0.88 11.76
CA ASN A 86 -10.04 1.78 10.97
C ASN A 86 -10.82 1.08 9.84
N PHE A 87 -10.42 -0.12 9.45
CA PHE A 87 -11.14 -0.95 8.48
C PHE A 87 -12.35 -1.64 9.12
N ARG A 88 -13.27 -0.84 9.66
CA ARG A 88 -14.54 -1.30 10.25
C ARG A 88 -15.73 -0.70 9.49
N GLY A 89 -16.87 -1.35 9.55
CA GLY A 89 -18.13 -0.86 9.02
C GLY A 89 -18.92 -2.00 8.43
N LYS A 90 -20.23 -2.01 8.73
CA LYS A 90 -21.14 -3.07 8.30
C LYS A 90 -21.14 -3.20 6.78
N ASP A 91 -21.31 -2.10 6.06
CA ASP A 91 -21.35 -2.07 4.60
C ASP A 91 -20.02 -2.55 3.97
N PHE A 92 -18.89 -2.20 4.60
CA PHE A 92 -17.57 -2.65 4.15
C PHE A 92 -17.39 -4.16 4.36
N GLU A 93 -17.83 -4.67 5.51
CA GLU A 93 -17.75 -6.10 5.84
C GLU A 93 -18.69 -6.93 4.94
N GLU A 94 -19.88 -6.40 4.60
CA GLU A 94 -20.80 -7.00 3.63
C GLU A 94 -20.21 -7.03 2.22
N GLN A 95 -19.59 -5.94 1.76
CA GLN A 95 -18.90 -5.90 0.47
C GLN A 95 -17.77 -6.93 0.39
N LEU A 96 -17.01 -7.12 1.47
CA LEU A 96 -15.98 -8.15 1.54
C LEU A 96 -16.60 -9.56 1.51
N ALA A 97 -17.67 -9.80 2.25
CA ALA A 97 -18.36 -11.09 2.27
C ALA A 97 -18.87 -11.49 0.88
N ASN A 98 -19.40 -10.54 0.11
CA ASN A 98 -19.81 -10.76 -1.30
C ASN A 98 -18.66 -11.12 -2.23
N LEU A 99 -17.43 -10.89 -1.78
CA LEU A 99 -16.19 -11.26 -2.48
C LEU A 99 -15.50 -12.48 -1.83
N ASP A 100 -16.19 -13.31 -1.06
CA ASP A 100 -15.60 -14.39 -0.27
C ASP A 100 -14.36 -13.94 0.54
N ALA A 101 -14.43 -12.75 1.12
CA ALA A 101 -13.36 -12.18 1.91
C ALA A 101 -13.86 -11.72 3.29
N LYS A 102 -12.97 -11.76 4.28
CA LYS A 102 -13.26 -11.31 5.65
C LYS A 102 -12.14 -10.44 6.16
N ILE A 103 -12.48 -9.32 6.82
CA ILE A 103 -11.50 -8.47 7.49
C ILE A 103 -11.19 -9.01 8.90
N MET A 104 -9.91 -9.14 9.20
CA MET A 104 -9.38 -9.35 10.54
C MET A 104 -8.62 -8.11 10.98
N ARG A 105 -9.04 -7.47 12.05
CA ARG A 105 -8.47 -6.22 12.55
C ARG A 105 -8.41 -6.20 14.07
N PRO A 106 -7.53 -5.38 14.67
CA PRO A 106 -7.60 -5.12 16.10
C PRO A 106 -8.93 -4.49 16.49
N ARG A 107 -9.46 -4.87 17.63
CA ARG A 107 -10.65 -4.21 18.19
C ARG A 107 -10.36 -2.79 18.63
N ARG A 108 -11.36 -1.94 18.59
CA ARG A 108 -11.30 -0.60 19.17
C ARG A 108 -11.68 -0.65 20.64
N LYS A 109 -11.40 0.42 21.38
CA LYS A 109 -11.71 0.53 22.82
C LYS A 109 -13.21 0.47 23.11
N ASP A 110 -14.03 0.88 22.13
CA ASP A 110 -15.50 0.90 22.19
C ASP A 110 -16.15 -0.44 21.80
N GLU A 111 -15.36 -1.45 21.44
CA GLU A 111 -15.85 -2.78 21.05
C GLU A 111 -15.66 -3.80 22.17
N PRO A 112 -16.67 -4.67 22.48
CA PRO A 112 -16.59 -5.64 23.56
C PRO A 112 -15.61 -6.77 23.27
N GLY A 113 -14.98 -7.28 24.32
CA GLY A 113 -14.10 -8.45 24.29
C GLY A 113 -12.67 -8.17 23.79
N ARG A 114 -11.84 -9.23 23.74
CA ARG A 114 -10.47 -9.16 23.23
C ARG A 114 -10.47 -9.47 21.73
N GLY A 115 -9.85 -8.58 20.93
CA GLY A 115 -9.60 -8.82 19.52
C GLY A 115 -8.37 -9.71 19.29
N PRO A 116 -8.11 -10.11 18.02
CA PRO A 116 -6.92 -10.87 17.68
C PRO A 116 -5.65 -10.06 17.95
N HIS A 117 -4.59 -10.74 18.41
CA HIS A 117 -3.28 -10.15 18.62
C HIS A 117 -2.53 -10.06 17.27
N LEU A 118 -2.58 -8.92 16.61
CA LEU A 118 -2.02 -8.71 15.27
C LEU A 118 -0.70 -7.92 15.26
N ALA A 119 -0.11 -7.67 16.43
CA ALA A 119 1.13 -6.89 16.53
C ALA A 119 2.29 -7.46 15.67
N PRO A 120 2.56 -8.80 15.65
CA PRO A 120 3.64 -9.35 14.82
C PRO A 120 3.40 -9.15 13.31
N ILE A 121 2.13 -9.17 12.88
CA ILE A 121 1.79 -8.98 11.48
C ILE A 121 1.93 -7.50 11.09
N ARG A 122 1.55 -6.57 11.96
CA ARG A 122 1.78 -5.15 11.75
C ARG A 122 3.26 -4.82 11.60
N GLN A 123 4.11 -5.33 12.50
CA GLN A 123 5.57 -5.16 12.37
C GLN A 123 6.10 -5.69 11.05
N ARG A 124 5.53 -6.79 10.54
CA ARG A 124 5.89 -7.34 9.24
C ARG A 124 5.54 -6.37 8.11
N ILE A 125 4.35 -5.79 8.11
CA ILE A 125 3.93 -4.80 7.12
C ILE A 125 4.80 -3.53 7.19
N GLU A 126 5.08 -3.04 8.38
CA GLU A 126 5.98 -1.90 8.58
C GLU A 126 7.39 -2.19 8.02
N SER A 127 7.92 -3.40 8.28
CA SER A 127 9.19 -3.85 7.72
C SER A 127 9.18 -3.96 6.18
N ILE A 128 8.07 -4.39 5.57
CA ILE A 128 7.95 -4.43 4.10
C ILE A 128 7.98 -3.01 3.52
N PHE A 129 7.23 -2.08 4.10
CA PHE A 129 7.25 -0.68 3.66
C PHE A 129 8.63 -0.03 3.88
N TRP A 130 9.31 -0.34 4.99
CA TRP A 130 10.68 0.11 5.20
C TRP A 130 11.59 -0.40 4.08
N THR A 131 11.56 -1.69 3.76
CA THR A 131 12.31 -2.28 2.63
C THR A 131 12.00 -1.56 1.31
N CYS A 132 10.73 -1.29 1.02
CA CYS A 132 10.34 -0.57 -0.19
C CYS A 132 10.88 0.87 -0.22
N LYS A 133 10.88 1.57 0.90
CA LYS A 133 11.33 2.97 1.00
C LYS A 133 12.83 3.09 0.95
N ASP A 134 13.54 2.26 1.70
CA ASP A 134 14.99 2.32 1.86
C ASP A 134 15.72 1.58 0.73
N ILE A 135 15.56 0.26 0.64
CA ILE A 135 16.27 -0.57 -0.32
C ILE A 135 15.78 -0.31 -1.76
N LEU A 136 14.46 -0.30 -1.98
CA LEU A 136 13.87 -0.12 -3.31
C LEU A 136 13.62 1.35 -3.68
N THR A 137 14.02 2.29 -2.84
CA THR A 137 13.94 3.74 -3.08
C THR A 137 12.55 4.21 -3.51
N LEU A 138 11.49 3.70 -2.87
CA LEU A 138 10.09 3.92 -3.26
C LEU A 138 9.72 5.41 -3.34
N GLU A 139 10.18 6.22 -2.38
CA GLU A 139 9.89 7.66 -2.32
C GLU A 139 10.80 8.49 -3.24
N ARG A 140 11.95 7.95 -3.66
CA ARG A 140 12.89 8.59 -4.61
C ARG A 140 12.66 8.10 -6.04
N HIS A 141 11.39 8.10 -6.47
CA HIS A 141 11.00 7.52 -7.74
C HIS A 141 11.44 8.33 -8.98
N GLY A 142 11.72 9.64 -8.87
CA GLY A 142 12.17 10.49 -9.97
C GLY A 142 11.19 10.59 -11.15
N ALA A 143 9.92 10.23 -10.97
CA ALA A 143 8.90 10.32 -12.00
C ALA A 143 8.45 11.78 -12.21
N ARG A 144 8.20 12.17 -13.45
CA ARG A 144 7.67 13.49 -13.82
C ARG A 144 6.22 13.45 -14.27
N THR A 145 5.72 12.27 -14.68
CA THR A 145 4.33 12.03 -15.10
C THR A 145 3.70 10.93 -14.27
N LEU A 146 2.36 10.89 -14.21
CA LEU A 146 1.62 9.85 -13.51
C LEU A 146 1.86 8.47 -14.13
N ALA A 147 1.95 8.38 -15.45
CA ALA A 147 2.28 7.14 -16.16
C ALA A 147 3.65 6.60 -15.71
N ASN A 148 4.68 7.45 -15.72
CA ASN A 148 6.01 7.06 -15.26
C ASN A 148 6.03 6.70 -13.77
N LEU A 149 5.25 7.38 -12.92
CA LEU A 149 5.13 7.01 -11.51
C LEU A 149 4.58 5.60 -11.36
N ARG A 150 3.50 5.28 -12.06
CA ARG A 150 2.89 3.93 -12.04
C ARG A 150 3.89 2.86 -12.49
N VAL A 151 4.60 3.07 -13.58
CA VAL A 151 5.63 2.14 -14.08
C VAL A 151 6.75 1.94 -13.03
N ARG A 152 7.27 3.03 -12.47
CA ARG A 152 8.34 2.95 -11.46
C ARG A 152 7.90 2.28 -10.16
N LEU A 153 6.66 2.48 -9.71
CA LEU A 153 6.10 1.75 -8.59
C LEU A 153 5.96 0.26 -8.92
N ALA A 154 5.34 -0.07 -10.05
CA ALA A 154 5.17 -1.46 -10.50
C ALA A 154 6.52 -2.20 -10.59
N SER A 155 7.56 -1.58 -11.15
CA SER A 155 8.90 -2.16 -11.26
C SER A 155 9.51 -2.48 -9.88
N ARG A 156 9.34 -1.60 -8.88
CA ARG A 156 9.86 -1.84 -7.52
C ARG A 156 9.16 -2.99 -6.83
N PHE A 157 7.84 -3.06 -6.96
CA PHE A 157 7.08 -4.17 -6.39
C PHE A 157 7.29 -5.49 -7.14
N ALA A 158 7.53 -5.44 -8.45
CA ALA A 158 7.96 -6.61 -9.22
C ALA A 158 9.34 -7.11 -8.77
N ALA A 159 10.29 -6.20 -8.52
CA ALA A 159 11.60 -6.55 -7.98
C ALA A 159 11.48 -7.18 -6.58
N LEU A 160 10.62 -6.65 -5.71
CA LEU A 160 10.33 -7.27 -4.41
C LEU A 160 9.77 -8.69 -4.56
N ALA A 161 8.78 -8.87 -5.44
CA ALA A 161 8.18 -10.18 -5.68
C ALA A 161 9.20 -11.19 -6.23
N ALA A 162 10.02 -10.77 -7.20
CA ALA A 162 11.07 -11.60 -7.79
C ALA A 162 12.12 -12.01 -6.75
N ALA A 163 12.56 -11.09 -5.90
CA ALA A 163 13.53 -11.38 -4.84
C ALA A 163 12.96 -12.35 -3.78
N ILE A 164 11.68 -12.20 -3.40
CA ILE A 164 11.01 -13.13 -2.50
C ILE A 164 10.91 -14.53 -3.14
N ALA A 165 10.49 -14.61 -4.41
CA ALA A 165 10.40 -15.88 -5.13
C ALA A 165 11.77 -16.58 -5.23
N LEU A 166 12.83 -15.82 -5.54
CA LEU A 166 14.20 -16.34 -5.57
C LEU A 166 14.67 -16.82 -4.19
N ASN A 167 14.37 -16.08 -3.13
CA ASN A 167 14.69 -16.49 -1.76
C ASN A 167 14.00 -17.81 -1.38
N HIS A 168 12.73 -17.99 -1.78
CA HIS A 168 12.04 -19.26 -1.57
C HIS A 168 12.72 -20.42 -2.29
N GLN A 169 13.13 -20.23 -3.55
CA GLN A 169 13.87 -21.26 -4.31
C GLN A 169 15.22 -21.61 -3.68
N LEU A 170 15.89 -20.63 -3.08
CA LEU A 170 17.20 -20.78 -2.45
C LEU A 170 17.13 -21.19 -0.96
N GLY A 171 15.92 -21.44 -0.41
CA GLY A 171 15.73 -21.74 1.01
C GLY A 171 16.14 -20.62 1.96
N ARG A 172 16.14 -19.37 1.49
CA ARG A 172 16.50 -18.18 2.27
C ARG A 172 15.26 -17.55 2.92
N PRO A 173 15.43 -16.74 3.98
CA PRO A 173 14.31 -15.98 4.52
C PRO A 173 13.69 -15.07 3.45
N SER A 174 12.37 -15.12 3.27
CA SER A 174 11.63 -14.52 2.15
C SER A 174 12.03 -13.08 1.83
N ARG A 175 12.33 -12.26 2.84
CA ARG A 175 12.62 -10.83 2.69
C ARG A 175 14.08 -10.44 2.90
N SER A 176 15.00 -11.38 2.75
CA SER A 176 16.44 -11.11 2.81
C SER A 176 16.92 -10.49 1.49
N LEU A 177 16.69 -9.16 1.32
CA LEU A 177 17.00 -8.45 0.07
C LEU A 177 18.41 -7.86 0.02
N VAL A 178 19.08 -7.69 1.15
CA VAL A 178 20.41 -7.05 1.22
C VAL A 178 21.43 -7.75 0.33
N ALA A 179 21.30 -9.06 0.16
CA ALA A 179 22.18 -9.84 -0.73
C ALA A 179 22.10 -9.46 -2.24
N TYR A 180 21.08 -8.67 -2.62
CA TYR A 180 20.84 -8.26 -4.01
C TYR A 180 21.08 -6.77 -4.26
N THR A 181 21.57 -6.04 -3.26
CA THR A 181 21.76 -4.57 -3.30
C THR A 181 23.23 -4.17 -3.26
N ALA A 182 24.13 -5.10 -3.47
CA ALA A 182 25.57 -4.86 -3.54
C ALA A 182 25.99 -4.23 -4.87
#